data_ee96b2c865935e557d36ab43a69acd25
#
_entry.id   ee96b2c865935e557d36ab43a69acd25
#
_cell.length_a   1.000
_cell.length_b   1.000
_cell.length_c   1.000
_cell.angle_alpha   90.00
_cell.angle_beta   90.00
_cell.angle_gamma   90.00
#
_symmetry.space_group_name_H-M   'P 1'
#
loop_
_entity.id
_entity.type
_entity.pdbx_description
1 polymer ?
#
loop_
_entity_poly.entity_id
_entity_poly.type
_entity_poly.pdbx_seq_one_letter_code
_entity_poly.pdbx_strand_id
1 'polypeptide(L)'
;MINLLSNILQCLLQKRHWLALHSVVWSLLLSFSVAASANTEQVSSIFKQLSKSDIVRADFEQQKKLASLNKTFTSNGALTFAKANGVLWQIKRPVQADLIVTQKKLVQKTQRTYSQIQIDQSPYSSVATLFLQLMSGDEKALAKNFNVVSADYRPTGWNIALTPKSGLFKKLFVRIDAQGQQYVNKIVIQEQGNNSTTILFRNQNTQPNQLTAAEDALFQLAK
;
A
#
# COMPACT_ATOMS: atom_id res chain seq x y z
N MET A 1 1.50 5.54 77.58
CA MET A 1 1.29 4.25 76.88
C MET A 1 0.18 4.31 75.85
N ILE A 2 -0.42 5.46 75.54
CA ILE A 2 -1.56 5.63 74.63
C ILE A 2 -1.09 6.13 73.24
N ASN A 3 0.10 6.75 73.17
CA ASN A 3 0.59 7.32 71.89
C ASN A 3 1.31 6.31 70.91
N LEU A 4 1.63 5.10 71.40
CA LEU A 4 2.35 4.12 70.60
C LEU A 4 1.42 3.26 69.70
N LEU A 5 0.20 3.02 70.16
CA LEU A 5 -0.82 2.26 69.43
C LEU A 5 -1.47 3.05 68.30
N SER A 6 -1.58 4.36 68.43
CA SER A 6 -2.12 5.26 67.41
C SER A 6 -1.22 5.33 66.15
N ASN A 7 0.11 5.34 66.36
CA ASN A 7 1.07 5.41 65.23
C ASN A 7 1.20 4.11 64.47
N ILE A 8 0.98 2.95 65.07
CA ILE A 8 1.02 1.65 64.37
C ILE A 8 -0.22 1.47 63.56
N LEU A 9 -1.38 1.95 63.98
CA LEU A 9 -2.63 1.84 63.22
C LEU A 9 -2.64 2.75 61.98
N GLN A 10 -2.06 3.95 62.07
CA GLN A 10 -1.91 4.86 60.93
C GLN A 10 -0.94 4.31 59.89
N CYS A 11 0.16 3.65 60.32
CA CYS A 11 1.14 3.08 59.40
C CYS A 11 0.59 1.87 58.61
N LEU A 12 -0.31 1.08 59.19
CA LEU A 12 -0.97 -0.06 58.55
C LEU A 12 -2.08 0.37 57.59
N LEU A 13 -2.78 1.48 57.86
CA LEU A 13 -3.79 2.03 56.95
C LEU A 13 -3.16 2.70 55.74
N GLN A 14 -2.01 3.37 55.88
CA GLN A 14 -1.31 3.97 54.72
C GLN A 14 -0.74 2.93 53.78
N LYS A 15 -0.28 1.77 54.23
CA LYS A 15 0.20 0.68 53.38
C LYS A 15 -0.92 0.00 52.54
N ARG A 16 -2.15 0.00 53.03
CA ARG A 16 -3.29 -0.60 52.38
C ARG A 16 -3.76 0.18 51.15
N HIS A 17 -3.63 1.50 51.16
CA HIS A 17 -3.96 2.34 50.00
C HIS A 17 -2.88 2.32 48.95
N TRP A 18 -1.63 2.06 49.28
CA TRP A 18 -0.52 2.01 48.33
C TRP A 18 -0.51 0.72 47.50
N LEU A 19 -0.92 -0.40 48.08
CA LEU A 19 -1.08 -1.67 47.38
C LEU A 19 -2.28 -1.69 46.42
N ALA A 20 -3.34 -0.96 46.75
CA ALA A 20 -4.52 -0.84 45.86
C ALA A 20 -4.26 0.03 44.63
N LEU A 21 -3.41 1.08 44.75
CA LEU A 21 -3.04 1.93 43.62
C LEU A 21 -2.11 1.22 42.61
N HIS A 22 -1.23 0.32 43.09
CA HIS A 22 -0.32 -0.40 42.19
C HIS A 22 -1.02 -1.49 41.36
N SER A 23 -2.09 -2.10 41.87
CA SER A 23 -2.86 -3.10 41.16
C SER A 23 -3.74 -2.51 40.05
N VAL A 24 -4.22 -1.27 40.18
CA VAL A 24 -5.00 -0.56 39.15
C VAL A 24 -4.11 -0.05 38.02
N VAL A 25 -2.89 0.41 38.32
CA VAL A 25 -1.94 0.89 37.32
C VAL A 25 -1.40 -0.28 36.45
N TRP A 26 -1.24 -1.47 37.03
CA TRP A 26 -0.73 -2.62 36.28
C TRP A 26 -1.81 -3.27 35.39
N SER A 27 -3.09 -3.20 35.76
CA SER A 27 -4.19 -3.67 34.90
C SER A 27 -4.48 -2.74 33.72
N LEU A 28 -4.11 -1.45 33.76
CA LEU A 28 -4.24 -0.50 32.66
C LEU A 28 -3.11 -0.64 31.61
N LEU A 29 -1.94 -1.18 31.99
CA LEU A 29 -0.82 -1.37 31.04
C LEU A 29 -0.94 -2.62 30.16
N LEU A 30 -1.80 -3.57 30.52
CA LEU A 30 -2.05 -4.80 29.72
C LEU A 30 -3.04 -4.61 28.58
N SER A 31 -3.78 -3.50 28.54
CA SER A 31 -4.83 -3.27 27.53
C SER A 31 -4.34 -2.62 26.23
N PHE A 32 -3.08 -2.16 26.15
CA PHE A 32 -2.58 -1.44 24.97
C PHE A 32 -1.93 -2.33 23.90
N SER A 33 -1.70 -3.61 24.16
CA SER A 33 -0.97 -4.51 23.24
C SER A 33 -1.83 -5.15 22.16
N VAL A 34 -3.16 -5.14 22.29
CA VAL A 34 -4.07 -5.88 21.40
C VAL A 34 -4.28 -5.17 20.06
N ALA A 35 -4.31 -3.84 20.04
CA ALA A 35 -4.59 -3.08 18.83
C ALA A 35 -3.45 -3.13 17.79
N ALA A 36 -2.19 -3.15 18.24
CA ALA A 36 -1.04 -3.23 17.33
C ALA A 36 -0.90 -4.61 16.68
N SER A 37 -1.19 -5.68 17.41
CA SER A 37 -1.16 -7.06 16.89
C SER A 37 -2.25 -7.32 15.87
N ALA A 38 -3.47 -6.83 16.10
CA ALA A 38 -4.59 -6.99 15.20
C ALA A 38 -4.34 -6.29 13.85
N ASN A 39 -3.74 -5.10 13.84
CA ASN A 39 -3.41 -4.39 12.62
C ASN A 39 -2.34 -5.14 11.78
N THR A 40 -1.34 -5.73 12.41
CA THR A 40 -0.30 -6.52 11.74
C THR A 40 -0.86 -7.77 11.09
N GLU A 41 -1.78 -8.47 11.74
CA GLU A 41 -2.45 -9.66 11.21
C GLU A 41 -3.32 -9.33 9.99
N GLN A 42 -4.07 -8.23 10.05
CA GLN A 42 -4.88 -7.73 8.93
C GLN A 42 -4.02 -7.41 7.71
N VAL A 43 -2.90 -6.69 7.92
CA VAL A 43 -1.92 -6.37 6.88
C VAL A 43 -1.38 -7.65 6.24
N SER A 44 -0.88 -8.58 7.04
CA SER A 44 -0.32 -9.83 6.56
C SER A 44 -1.34 -10.67 5.76
N SER A 45 -2.62 -10.68 6.19
CA SER A 45 -3.71 -11.34 5.48
C SER A 45 -3.96 -10.74 4.09
N ILE A 46 -3.95 -9.40 3.97
CA ILE A 46 -4.08 -8.70 2.69
C ILE A 46 -2.94 -9.11 1.75
N PHE A 47 -1.69 -9.01 2.21
CA PHE A 47 -0.52 -9.32 1.38
C PHE A 47 -0.43 -10.80 1.02
N LYS A 48 -0.81 -11.70 1.94
CA LYS A 48 -0.94 -13.13 1.65
C LYS A 48 -1.99 -13.39 0.58
N GLN A 49 -3.12 -12.66 0.60
CA GLN A 49 -4.14 -12.78 -0.45
C GLN A 49 -3.60 -12.32 -1.81
N LEU A 50 -2.95 -11.15 -1.88
CA LEU A 50 -2.41 -10.59 -3.11
C LEU A 50 -1.27 -11.44 -3.70
N SER A 51 -0.45 -12.06 -2.87
CA SER A 51 0.68 -12.89 -3.30
C SER A 51 0.31 -14.23 -3.93
N LYS A 52 -0.98 -14.63 -3.90
CA LYS A 52 -1.44 -15.93 -4.43
C LYS A 52 -1.39 -16.04 -5.94
N SER A 53 -1.39 -14.92 -6.66
CA SER A 53 -1.45 -14.91 -8.11
C SER A 53 -0.13 -14.44 -8.71
N ASP A 54 0.45 -15.26 -9.58
CA ASP A 54 1.68 -14.92 -10.28
C ASP A 54 1.43 -14.01 -11.49
N ILE A 55 0.24 -14.11 -12.09
CA ILE A 55 -0.20 -13.25 -13.19
C ILE A 55 -1.61 -12.76 -12.89
N VAL A 56 -1.82 -11.44 -13.06
CA VAL A 56 -3.14 -10.81 -12.99
C VAL A 56 -3.28 -9.85 -14.17
N ARG A 57 -4.35 -10.02 -14.93
CA ARG A 57 -4.77 -9.09 -15.99
C ARG A 57 -5.99 -8.32 -15.57
N ALA A 58 -6.10 -7.08 -15.99
CA ALA A 58 -7.24 -6.22 -15.69
C ALA A 58 -7.41 -5.17 -16.79
N ASP A 59 -8.64 -4.68 -16.96
CA ASP A 59 -8.87 -3.37 -17.54
C ASP A 59 -8.71 -2.31 -16.45
N PHE A 60 -8.16 -1.15 -16.78
CA PHE A 60 -8.07 -0.03 -15.85
C PHE A 60 -8.72 1.23 -16.41
N GLU A 61 -9.23 2.05 -15.50
CA GLU A 61 -9.57 3.45 -15.71
C GLU A 61 -8.80 4.28 -14.68
N GLN A 62 -8.04 5.26 -15.15
CA GLN A 62 -7.29 6.18 -14.32
C GLN A 62 -7.84 7.60 -14.50
N GLN A 63 -8.16 8.24 -13.40
CA GLN A 63 -8.60 9.64 -13.32
C GLN A 63 -7.56 10.44 -12.55
N LYS A 64 -6.89 11.39 -13.23
CA LYS A 64 -5.90 12.31 -12.67
C LYS A 64 -6.52 13.69 -12.51
N LYS A 65 -6.79 14.11 -11.28
CA LYS A 65 -7.24 15.47 -10.96
C LYS A 65 -6.03 16.37 -10.71
N LEU A 66 -5.93 17.45 -11.48
CA LEU A 66 -4.95 18.50 -11.27
C LEU A 66 -5.66 19.72 -10.65
N ALA A 67 -5.37 19.99 -9.37
CA ALA A 67 -6.02 21.07 -8.62
C ALA A 67 -5.74 22.43 -9.21
N SER A 68 -4.50 22.70 -9.63
CA SER A 68 -4.09 23.98 -10.23
C SER A 68 -4.84 24.34 -11.51
N LEU A 69 -5.31 23.34 -12.26
CA LEU A 69 -6.06 23.51 -13.51
C LEU A 69 -7.55 23.32 -13.32
N ASN A 70 -8.01 22.87 -12.13
CA ASN A 70 -9.37 22.40 -11.87
C ASN A 70 -9.89 21.43 -12.94
N LYS A 71 -9.00 20.53 -13.43
CA LYS A 71 -9.31 19.57 -14.50
C LYS A 71 -9.03 18.15 -14.05
N THR A 72 -9.82 17.23 -14.58
CA THR A 72 -9.60 15.80 -14.45
C THR A 72 -9.30 15.21 -15.84
N PHE A 73 -8.18 14.50 -15.92
CA PHE A 73 -7.77 13.76 -17.11
C PHE A 73 -8.08 12.29 -16.90
N THR A 74 -8.77 11.67 -17.85
CA THR A 74 -9.12 10.26 -17.80
C THR A 74 -8.32 9.50 -18.84
N SER A 75 -7.74 8.40 -18.44
CA SER A 75 -7.12 7.42 -19.33
C SER A 75 -7.62 6.02 -19.00
N ASN A 76 -7.63 5.14 -20.00
CA ASN A 76 -8.01 3.75 -19.81
C ASN A 76 -7.17 2.83 -20.67
N GLY A 77 -7.15 1.55 -20.30
CA GLY A 77 -6.37 0.56 -21.01
C GLY A 77 -6.39 -0.80 -20.32
N ALA A 78 -5.33 -1.56 -20.53
CA ALA A 78 -5.14 -2.87 -19.94
C ALA A 78 -3.88 -2.91 -19.08
N LEU A 79 -3.93 -3.70 -18.02
CA LEU A 79 -2.81 -3.99 -17.15
C LEU A 79 -2.53 -5.49 -17.15
N THR A 80 -1.27 -5.85 -17.27
CA THR A 80 -0.79 -7.20 -16.95
C THR A 80 0.28 -7.09 -15.87
N PHE A 81 -0.01 -7.62 -14.70
CA PHE A 81 0.98 -7.88 -13.66
C PHE A 81 1.51 -9.29 -13.82
N ALA A 82 2.83 -9.45 -13.81
CA ALA A 82 3.53 -10.73 -13.77
C ALA A 82 4.61 -10.68 -12.69
N LYS A 83 4.47 -11.47 -11.65
CA LYS A 83 5.31 -11.43 -10.44
C LYS A 83 6.81 -11.54 -10.73
N ALA A 84 7.18 -12.38 -11.70
CA ALA A 84 8.56 -12.57 -12.11
C ALA A 84 9.10 -11.46 -13.02
N ASN A 85 8.23 -10.70 -13.70
CA ASN A 85 8.61 -9.76 -14.74
C ASN A 85 8.35 -8.30 -14.36
N GLY A 86 7.18 -8.01 -13.77
CA GLY A 86 6.78 -6.65 -13.43
C GLY A 86 5.35 -6.31 -13.86
N VAL A 87 5.16 -5.10 -14.38
CA VAL A 87 3.86 -4.58 -14.83
C VAL A 87 3.95 -4.08 -16.26
N LEU A 88 3.02 -4.51 -17.10
CA LEU A 88 2.67 -3.86 -18.36
C LEU A 88 1.45 -2.98 -18.11
N TRP A 89 1.59 -1.68 -18.31
CA TRP A 89 0.53 -0.69 -18.21
C TRP A 89 0.27 -0.12 -19.59
N GLN A 90 -0.73 -0.67 -20.28
CA GLN A 90 -1.02 -0.36 -21.68
C GLN A 90 -2.16 0.65 -21.78
N ILE A 91 -1.83 1.92 -21.95
CA ILE A 91 -2.81 2.99 -22.15
C ILE A 91 -3.34 2.88 -23.58
N LYS A 92 -4.68 2.76 -23.71
CA LYS A 92 -5.37 2.70 -25.00
C LYS A 92 -5.96 4.06 -25.40
N ARG A 93 -6.38 4.86 -24.40
CA ARG A 93 -6.97 6.20 -24.60
C ARG A 93 -6.53 7.15 -23.50
N PRO A 94 -6.42 8.48 -23.76
CA PRO A 94 -6.65 9.15 -25.05
C PRO A 94 -5.51 8.95 -26.06
N VAL A 95 -4.28 8.69 -25.60
CA VAL A 95 -3.08 8.47 -26.42
C VAL A 95 -2.50 7.11 -26.07
N GLN A 96 -2.23 6.30 -27.09
CA GLN A 96 -1.64 4.97 -26.92
C GLN A 96 -0.21 5.06 -26.41
N ALA A 97 0.06 4.37 -25.30
CA ALA A 97 1.39 4.24 -24.73
C ALA A 97 1.47 2.95 -23.90
N ASP A 98 2.58 2.24 -24.04
CA ASP A 98 2.93 1.11 -23.20
C ASP A 98 3.97 1.56 -22.17
N LEU A 99 3.68 1.35 -20.88
CA LEU A 99 4.62 1.50 -19.80
C LEU A 99 4.99 0.10 -19.30
N ILE A 100 6.25 -0.26 -19.42
CA ILE A 100 6.79 -1.52 -18.93
C ILE A 100 7.61 -1.21 -17.68
N VAL A 101 7.17 -1.72 -16.55
CA VAL A 101 7.78 -1.48 -15.25
C VAL A 101 8.35 -2.80 -14.73
N THR A 102 9.64 -2.86 -14.56
CA THR A 102 10.34 -3.98 -13.92
C THR A 102 10.95 -3.52 -12.60
N GLN A 103 11.64 -4.38 -11.89
CA GLN A 103 12.39 -3.98 -10.69
C GLN A 103 13.55 -3.04 -10.99
N LYS A 104 14.07 -3.02 -12.23
CA LYS A 104 15.27 -2.26 -12.62
C LYS A 104 14.96 -1.08 -13.53
N LYS A 105 13.98 -1.22 -14.41
CA LYS A 105 13.75 -0.29 -15.51
C LYS A 105 12.29 0.10 -15.64
N LEU A 106 12.07 1.34 -16.06
CA LEU A 106 10.82 1.85 -16.59
C LEU A 106 11.02 2.14 -18.08
N VAL A 107 10.28 1.47 -18.92
CA VAL A 107 10.26 1.73 -20.38
C VAL A 107 8.92 2.32 -20.74
N GLN A 108 8.95 3.42 -21.50
CA GLN A 108 7.77 4.02 -22.11
C GLN A 108 7.91 3.90 -23.63
N LYS A 109 6.93 3.29 -24.27
CA LYS A 109 6.86 3.13 -25.71
C LYS A 109 5.53 3.69 -26.22
N THR A 110 5.61 4.53 -27.24
CA THR A 110 4.47 5.01 -28.03
C THR A 110 4.68 4.60 -29.48
N GLN A 111 3.78 5.01 -30.38
CA GLN A 111 3.98 4.81 -31.81
C GLN A 111 5.20 5.57 -32.38
N ARG A 112 5.61 6.67 -31.72
CA ARG A 112 6.64 7.59 -32.23
C ARG A 112 7.87 7.68 -31.34
N THR A 113 7.78 7.27 -30.07
CA THR A 113 8.84 7.48 -29.09
C THR A 113 9.12 6.21 -28.32
N TYR A 114 10.36 6.05 -27.94
CA TYR A 114 10.84 5.05 -27.01
C TYR A 114 11.76 5.72 -25.99
N SER A 115 11.49 5.53 -24.72
CA SER A 115 12.35 6.01 -23.64
C SER A 115 12.53 4.93 -22.59
N GLN A 116 13.70 4.89 -21.99
CA GLN A 116 14.06 3.96 -20.95
C GLN A 116 14.72 4.74 -19.79
N ILE A 117 14.30 4.46 -18.58
CA ILE A 117 14.78 5.11 -17.37
C ILE A 117 15.10 4.02 -16.35
N GLN A 118 16.25 4.12 -15.68
CA GLN A 118 16.55 3.27 -14.52
C GLN A 118 15.64 3.66 -13.37
N ILE A 119 15.09 2.67 -12.67
CA ILE A 119 14.07 2.89 -11.63
C ILE A 119 14.61 3.71 -10.45
N ASP A 120 15.87 3.53 -10.09
CA ASP A 120 16.55 4.25 -9.02
C ASP A 120 16.83 5.73 -9.34
N GLN A 121 16.77 6.13 -10.62
CA GLN A 121 17.11 7.48 -11.10
C GLN A 121 15.88 8.36 -11.41
N SER A 122 14.67 7.86 -11.24
CA SER A 122 13.46 8.58 -11.63
C SER A 122 12.47 8.80 -10.49
N PRO A 123 11.93 10.01 -10.32
CA PRO A 123 10.81 10.24 -9.40
C PRO A 123 9.55 9.44 -9.78
N TYR A 124 9.37 9.12 -11.07
CA TYR A 124 8.26 8.28 -11.56
C TYR A 124 8.41 6.81 -11.17
N SER A 125 9.63 6.36 -10.85
CA SER A 125 9.88 5.03 -10.31
C SER A 125 9.13 4.77 -9.01
N SER A 126 8.85 5.82 -8.26
CA SER A 126 8.16 5.72 -6.98
C SER A 126 6.73 5.18 -7.11
N VAL A 127 5.98 5.66 -8.13
CA VAL A 127 4.62 5.13 -8.41
C VAL A 127 4.70 3.70 -8.91
N ALA A 128 5.62 3.44 -9.84
CA ALA A 128 5.84 2.11 -10.40
C ALA A 128 6.26 1.10 -9.32
N THR A 129 7.16 1.49 -8.43
CA THR A 129 7.61 0.67 -7.30
C THR A 129 6.46 0.37 -6.34
N LEU A 130 5.64 1.37 -6.00
CA LEU A 130 4.45 1.17 -5.18
C LEU A 130 3.52 0.12 -5.80
N PHE A 131 3.24 0.23 -7.10
CA PHE A 131 2.40 -0.72 -7.82
C PHE A 131 2.99 -2.13 -7.78
N LEU A 132 4.28 -2.28 -8.09
CA LEU A 132 4.96 -3.57 -8.02
C LEU A 132 4.85 -4.20 -6.63
N GLN A 133 5.11 -3.42 -5.58
CA GLN A 133 5.10 -3.91 -4.20
C GLN A 133 3.68 -4.29 -3.75
N LEU A 134 2.68 -3.48 -4.08
CA LEU A 134 1.29 -3.75 -3.73
C LEU A 134 0.74 -4.96 -4.51
N MET A 135 0.95 -5.01 -5.82
CA MET A 135 0.44 -6.09 -6.67
C MET A 135 1.13 -7.43 -6.42
N SER A 136 2.42 -7.42 -6.06
CA SER A 136 3.17 -8.65 -5.74
C SER A 136 2.84 -9.23 -4.36
N GLY A 137 2.14 -8.49 -3.50
CA GLY A 137 1.94 -8.86 -2.12
C GLY A 137 3.25 -8.84 -1.31
N ASP A 138 4.23 -8.01 -1.68
CA ASP A 138 5.50 -7.87 -0.96
C ASP A 138 5.38 -6.86 0.18
N GLU A 139 4.85 -7.33 1.31
CA GLU A 139 4.67 -6.53 2.53
C GLU A 139 6.00 -5.91 3.01
N LYS A 140 7.10 -6.69 2.97
CA LYS A 140 8.40 -6.21 3.46
C LYS A 140 8.96 -5.08 2.59
N ALA A 141 8.83 -5.20 1.28
CA ALA A 141 9.27 -4.15 0.36
C ALA A 141 8.40 -2.89 0.51
N LEU A 142 7.07 -3.04 0.65
CA LEU A 142 6.18 -1.91 0.90
C LEU A 142 6.53 -1.20 2.22
N ALA A 143 6.75 -1.94 3.29
CA ALA A 143 7.06 -1.43 4.63
C ALA A 143 8.37 -0.62 4.70
N LYS A 144 9.29 -0.78 3.74
CA LYS A 144 10.49 0.07 3.62
C LYS A 144 10.13 1.52 3.26
N ASN A 145 9.11 1.70 2.43
CA ASN A 145 8.76 2.98 1.83
C ASN A 145 7.52 3.63 2.43
N PHE A 146 6.63 2.85 3.04
CA PHE A 146 5.34 3.29 3.56
C PHE A 146 5.07 2.80 4.97
N ASN A 147 4.35 3.64 5.76
CA ASN A 147 3.69 3.23 7.00
C ASN A 147 2.28 2.78 6.67
N VAL A 148 1.83 1.69 7.25
CA VAL A 148 0.41 1.35 7.26
C VAL A 148 -0.29 2.15 8.34
N VAL A 149 -1.25 2.98 7.96
CA VAL A 149 -2.06 3.80 8.88
C VAL A 149 -3.26 3.00 9.37
N SER A 150 -3.89 2.25 8.48
CA SER A 150 -4.99 1.35 8.79
C SER A 150 -5.03 0.20 7.82
N ALA A 151 -5.53 -0.94 8.27
CA ALA A 151 -5.83 -2.10 7.45
C ALA A 151 -7.08 -2.78 7.99
N ASP A 152 -7.93 -3.27 7.10
CA ASP A 152 -9.09 -4.09 7.42
C ASP A 152 -9.19 -5.22 6.39
N TYR A 153 -9.26 -6.45 6.85
CA TYR A 153 -9.38 -7.65 6.03
C TYR A 153 -10.60 -8.45 6.45
N ARG A 154 -11.52 -8.67 5.53
CA ARG A 154 -12.75 -9.44 5.73
C ARG A 154 -12.97 -10.41 4.57
N PRO A 155 -13.80 -11.46 4.73
CA PRO A 155 -14.15 -12.34 3.63
C PRO A 155 -14.74 -11.62 2.40
N THR A 156 -15.40 -10.48 2.61
CA THR A 156 -16.04 -9.67 1.57
C THR A 156 -15.11 -8.70 0.87
N GLY A 157 -13.90 -8.49 1.40
CA GLY A 157 -12.91 -7.57 0.84
C GLY A 157 -11.98 -6.99 1.88
N TRP A 158 -11.02 -6.20 1.41
CA TRP A 158 -10.01 -5.58 2.24
C TRP A 158 -9.79 -4.12 1.84
N ASN A 159 -9.29 -3.34 2.78
CA ASN A 159 -8.78 -2.00 2.54
C ASN A 159 -7.49 -1.77 3.33
N ILE A 160 -6.62 -0.91 2.81
CA ILE A 160 -5.37 -0.50 3.44
C ILE A 160 -5.10 0.97 3.14
N ALA A 161 -4.67 1.70 4.13
CA ALA A 161 -4.23 3.09 3.99
C ALA A 161 -2.76 3.22 4.34
N LEU A 162 -2.02 3.92 3.48
CA LEU A 162 -0.58 4.06 3.54
C LEU A 162 -0.18 5.53 3.57
N THR A 163 0.89 5.86 4.31
CA THR A 163 1.57 7.15 4.24
C THR A 163 3.06 6.95 3.94
N PRO A 164 3.69 7.85 3.15
CA PRO A 164 5.08 7.68 2.76
C PRO A 164 6.04 7.88 3.94
N LYS A 165 7.11 7.07 3.99
CA LYS A 165 8.23 7.17 4.96
C LYS A 165 9.38 8.00 4.43
N SER A 166 9.81 7.73 3.20
CA SER A 166 11.02 8.34 2.63
C SER A 166 10.79 9.76 2.14
N GLY A 167 11.86 10.57 2.09
CA GLY A 167 11.80 11.95 1.63
C GLY A 167 11.32 12.08 0.18
N LEU A 168 11.72 11.15 -0.70
CA LEU A 168 11.30 11.15 -2.10
C LEU A 168 9.79 10.91 -2.23
N PHE A 169 9.26 9.87 -1.57
CA PHE A 169 7.84 9.56 -1.60
C PHE A 169 6.98 10.65 -0.94
N LYS A 170 7.48 11.28 0.15
CA LYS A 170 6.81 12.42 0.81
C LYS A 170 6.69 13.64 -0.09
N LYS A 171 7.64 13.86 -1.01
CA LYS A 171 7.56 14.95 -1.99
C LYS A 171 6.47 14.73 -3.05
N LEU A 172 6.04 13.49 -3.26
CA LEU A 172 5.06 13.12 -4.29
C LEU A 172 3.69 12.85 -3.69
N PHE A 173 3.63 12.12 -2.58
CA PHE A 173 2.40 11.57 -2.02
C PHE A 173 2.12 12.11 -0.62
N VAL A 174 0.84 12.26 -0.33
CA VAL A 174 0.32 12.55 1.01
C VAL A 174 -0.22 11.25 1.63
N ARG A 175 -1.03 10.52 0.86
CA ARG A 175 -1.70 9.29 1.30
C ARG A 175 -2.05 8.41 0.10
N ILE A 176 -2.10 7.12 0.34
CA ILE A 176 -2.54 6.12 -0.63
C ILE A 176 -3.54 5.22 0.07
N ASP A 177 -4.73 5.10 -0.52
CA ASP A 177 -5.77 4.19 -0.08
C ASP A 177 -5.97 3.13 -1.17
N ALA A 178 -5.86 1.85 -0.80
CA ALA A 178 -6.11 0.74 -1.70
C ALA A 178 -7.19 -0.17 -1.12
N GLN A 179 -8.02 -0.72 -1.99
CA GLN A 179 -9.08 -1.66 -1.62
C GLN A 179 -9.26 -2.73 -2.67
N GLY A 180 -9.74 -3.88 -2.24
CA GLY A 180 -10.00 -4.99 -3.14
C GLY A 180 -10.74 -6.14 -2.48
N GLN A 181 -10.88 -7.22 -3.25
CA GLN A 181 -11.38 -8.51 -2.77
C GLN A 181 -10.29 -9.55 -2.97
N GLN A 182 -10.37 -10.34 -4.04
CA GLN A 182 -9.30 -11.26 -4.43
C GLN A 182 -8.08 -10.51 -4.95
N TYR A 183 -8.29 -9.42 -5.69
CA TYR A 183 -7.28 -8.54 -6.30
C TYR A 183 -7.48 -7.10 -5.83
N VAL A 184 -6.58 -6.22 -6.24
CA VAL A 184 -6.75 -4.77 -6.05
C VAL A 184 -7.85 -4.26 -6.98
N ASN A 185 -8.93 -3.68 -6.44
CA ASN A 185 -10.04 -3.14 -7.24
C ASN A 185 -9.92 -1.64 -7.46
N LYS A 186 -9.36 -0.92 -6.47
CA LYS A 186 -9.25 0.54 -6.52
C LYS A 186 -8.03 1.01 -5.75
N ILE A 187 -7.36 2.02 -6.30
CA ILE A 187 -6.33 2.77 -5.62
C ILE A 187 -6.66 4.25 -5.73
N VAL A 188 -6.56 4.98 -4.62
CA VAL A 188 -6.65 6.44 -4.56
C VAL A 188 -5.34 6.97 -4.02
N ILE A 189 -4.67 7.80 -4.80
CA ILE A 189 -3.41 8.45 -4.43
C ILE A 189 -3.71 9.93 -4.21
N GLN A 190 -3.53 10.41 -3.00
CA GLN A 190 -3.51 11.83 -2.68
C GLN A 190 -2.08 12.34 -2.84
N GLU A 191 -1.89 13.33 -3.68
CA GLU A 191 -0.59 13.83 -4.05
C GLU A 191 -0.36 15.24 -3.52
N GLN A 192 0.89 15.67 -3.50
CA GLN A 192 1.22 17.04 -3.14
C GLN A 192 0.54 18.04 -4.11
N GLY A 193 0.27 19.26 -3.60
CA GLY A 193 -0.44 20.27 -4.38
C GLY A 193 -1.93 20.00 -4.57
N ASN A 194 -2.55 19.22 -3.67
CA ASN A 194 -3.96 18.85 -3.71
C ASN A 194 -4.38 18.09 -4.99
N ASN A 195 -3.42 17.49 -5.68
CA ASN A 195 -3.69 16.60 -6.81
C ASN A 195 -4.14 15.23 -6.31
N SER A 196 -4.85 14.50 -7.16
CA SER A 196 -5.21 13.11 -6.84
C SER A 196 -5.26 12.24 -8.09
N THR A 197 -4.93 10.98 -7.91
CA THR A 197 -5.09 9.95 -8.92
C THR A 197 -5.98 8.84 -8.38
N THR A 198 -7.07 8.55 -9.07
CA THR A 198 -7.92 7.38 -8.78
C THR A 198 -7.74 6.37 -9.90
N ILE A 199 -7.50 5.10 -9.55
CA ILE A 199 -7.38 4.00 -10.49
C ILE A 199 -8.38 2.93 -10.10
N LEU A 200 -9.20 2.53 -11.07
CA LEU A 200 -10.18 1.46 -10.95
C LEU A 200 -9.73 0.30 -11.83
N PHE A 201 -9.77 -0.91 -11.28
CA PHE A 201 -9.48 -2.14 -12.00
C PHE A 201 -10.74 -2.98 -12.12
N ARG A 202 -10.98 -3.51 -13.32
CA ARG A 202 -12.15 -4.33 -13.66
C ARG A 202 -11.74 -5.54 -14.47
N ASN A 203 -12.64 -6.52 -14.61
CA ASN A 203 -12.45 -7.70 -15.45
C ASN A 203 -11.15 -8.46 -15.13
N GLN A 204 -10.81 -8.52 -13.83
CA GLN A 204 -9.57 -9.14 -13.37
C GLN A 204 -9.63 -10.65 -13.55
N ASN A 205 -8.55 -11.21 -14.09
CA ASN A 205 -8.41 -12.64 -14.28
C ASN A 205 -6.93 -13.05 -14.27
N THR A 206 -6.69 -14.35 -14.15
CA THR A 206 -5.34 -14.95 -14.13
C THR A 206 -5.08 -15.83 -15.37
N GLN A 207 -5.99 -15.84 -16.34
CA GLN A 207 -5.86 -16.67 -17.51
C GLN A 207 -5.41 -15.88 -18.76
N PRO A 208 -4.54 -16.46 -19.56
CA PRO A 208 -3.79 -17.70 -19.31
C PRO A 208 -2.79 -17.52 -18.16
N ASN A 209 -2.43 -18.61 -17.46
CA ASN A 209 -1.52 -18.59 -16.31
C ASN A 209 -0.03 -18.38 -16.70
N GLN A 210 0.24 -18.12 -17.97
CA GLN A 210 1.54 -17.75 -18.52
C GLN A 210 1.40 -16.46 -19.32
N LEU A 211 2.52 -15.76 -19.53
CA LEU A 211 2.55 -14.62 -20.43
C LEU A 211 2.23 -15.07 -21.86
N THR A 212 1.43 -14.28 -22.54
CA THR A 212 1.28 -14.42 -23.99
C THR A 212 2.58 -14.00 -24.70
N ALA A 213 2.80 -14.45 -25.92
CA ALA A 213 3.97 -14.05 -26.72
C ALA A 213 4.08 -12.51 -26.86
N ALA A 214 2.94 -11.82 -26.99
CA ALA A 214 2.91 -10.36 -27.08
C ALA A 214 3.31 -9.68 -25.77
N GLU A 215 2.84 -10.19 -24.62
CA GLU A 215 3.22 -9.67 -23.30
C GLU A 215 4.71 -9.90 -23.02
N ASP A 216 5.21 -11.10 -23.32
CA ASP A 216 6.64 -11.41 -23.15
C ASP A 216 7.52 -10.51 -24.02
N ALA A 217 7.16 -10.32 -25.29
CA ALA A 217 7.88 -9.41 -26.19
C ALA A 217 7.97 -7.98 -25.64
N LEU A 218 6.92 -7.49 -24.96
CA LEU A 218 6.96 -6.17 -24.30
C LEU A 218 7.88 -6.18 -23.09
N PHE A 219 7.84 -7.20 -22.24
CA PHE A 219 8.75 -7.31 -21.10
C PHE A 219 10.22 -7.42 -21.51
N GLN A 220 10.52 -8.02 -22.67
CA GLN A 220 11.91 -8.09 -23.21
C GLN A 220 12.50 -6.69 -23.45
N LEU A 221 11.68 -5.67 -23.74
CA LEU A 221 12.15 -4.28 -23.91
C LEU A 221 12.76 -3.69 -22.63
N ALA A 222 12.45 -4.25 -21.47
CA ALA A 222 12.89 -3.77 -20.16
C ALA A 222 13.91 -4.71 -19.45
N LYS A 223 14.47 -5.67 -20.17
CA LYS A 223 15.56 -6.55 -19.67
C LYS A 223 16.93 -5.91 -19.67
#